data_dacf0cb0f8eaf66def857afad35a0175
#
_entry.id   dacf0cb0f8eaf66def857afad35a0175
#
_cell.length_a   1.000
_cell.length_b   1.000
_cell.length_c   1.000
_cell.angle_alpha   90.00
_cell.angle_beta   90.00
_cell.angle_gamma   90.00
#
_symmetry.space_group_name_H-M   'P 1'
#
loop_
_entity.id
_entity.type
_entity.pdbx_description
1 polymer ?
#
loop_
_entity_poly.entity_id
_entity_poly.type
_entity_poly.pdbx_seq_one_letter_code
_entity_poly.pdbx_strand_id
1 'polypeptide(L)'
;MKEVKGIEKGCHFVLKWGLVFLLGVSPLPFGSVLPGAYITIQVVSLFLAATWIIKCVWCGNLEILWSTFLIPVGCFILVVIFQLIPISETFISWISPARQNLYHITHSEKINSEISLKKQPRKNVVMQLSVNRYATSVELLKLLSYMLIFIVTVNNFKTRGDVLFFLRVLAFLGFGYSLFAIIQKISWNGMAFWFIPLRPRRFPFGTFINKNHFASYIGMIIPLALGMLATKKIEFKKKYSKFENQTFINLKQSNDYLSRQVVMLFVSMVMILALFMSLSRGGIFSAGVVLIFLSLYAYLNYKKIRKKIWVVCGISILSIPLIAMYLDLKDVMGRLEVLDIEKILLTEGRFDLWANAIEIFQDYPLLGVGLGAFSSIFTSYQTISPKIIFTHLENDYFQLLIESGIVGSVAVFFAIILFMKFILKGFINAKDLETKGWIAGGIGSVIYISLHSLVDFSLHMPANAVLFIFIMALLAITVGLHGKRDRSTCKFK
;
A
#
# COMPACT_ATOMS: atom_id res chain seq x y z
N MET A 1 35.19 11.15 18.46
CA MET A 1 35.10 10.33 17.21
C MET A 1 34.65 8.89 17.43
N LYS A 2 35.12 8.13 18.44
CA LYS A 2 34.64 6.77 18.77
C LYS A 2 33.19 6.78 19.28
N GLU A 3 32.80 7.72 20.14
CA GLU A 3 31.44 7.87 20.66
C GLU A 3 30.40 8.18 19.57
N VAL A 4 30.72 9.12 18.67
CA VAL A 4 29.84 9.47 17.54
C VAL A 4 29.56 8.25 16.65
N LYS A 5 30.60 7.44 16.35
CA LYS A 5 30.40 6.17 15.62
C LYS A 5 29.56 5.14 16.38
N GLY A 6 29.64 5.14 17.72
CA GLY A 6 28.79 4.27 18.55
C GLY A 6 27.31 4.66 18.47
N ILE A 7 27.01 5.95 18.62
CA ILE A 7 25.63 6.49 18.53
C ILE A 7 25.07 6.27 17.12
N GLU A 8 25.87 6.54 16.07
CA GLU A 8 25.44 6.31 14.68
C GLU A 8 25.02 4.87 14.44
N LYS A 9 25.82 3.90 14.90
CA LYS A 9 25.49 2.46 14.80
C LYS A 9 24.26 2.10 15.60
N GLY A 10 24.10 2.63 16.82
CA GLY A 10 22.93 2.41 17.66
C GLY A 10 21.66 2.93 17.02
N CYS A 11 21.66 4.18 16.55
CA CYS A 11 20.52 4.76 15.85
C CYS A 11 20.19 3.97 14.56
N HIS A 12 21.20 3.59 13.78
CA HIS A 12 20.97 2.78 12.57
C HIS A 12 20.35 1.41 12.90
N PHE A 13 20.77 0.76 13.98
CA PHE A 13 20.17 -0.49 14.45
C PHE A 13 18.69 -0.29 14.84
N VAL A 14 18.38 0.73 15.65
CA VAL A 14 17.01 1.06 16.06
C VAL A 14 16.12 1.35 14.85
N LEU A 15 16.58 2.16 13.91
CA LEU A 15 15.84 2.49 12.69
C LEU A 15 15.57 1.23 11.85
N LYS A 16 16.57 0.38 11.68
CA LYS A 16 16.46 -0.84 10.88
C LYS A 16 15.44 -1.83 11.46
N TRP A 17 15.57 -2.14 12.74
CA TRP A 17 14.68 -3.10 13.40
C TRP A 17 13.31 -2.53 13.74
N GLY A 18 13.22 -1.22 13.96
CA GLY A 18 11.93 -0.55 14.12
C GLY A 18 11.08 -0.57 12.85
N LEU A 19 11.71 -0.44 11.66
CA LEU A 19 11.00 -0.64 10.39
C LEU A 19 10.59 -2.11 10.19
N VAL A 20 11.45 -3.06 10.54
CA VAL A 20 11.10 -4.49 10.51
C VAL A 20 9.91 -4.78 11.44
N PHE A 21 9.91 -4.21 12.63
CA PHE A 21 8.80 -4.31 13.59
C PHE A 21 7.50 -3.76 13.01
N LEU A 22 7.53 -2.55 12.42
CA LEU A 22 6.34 -1.96 11.78
C LEU A 22 5.78 -2.87 10.68
N LEU A 23 6.64 -3.37 9.79
CA LEU A 23 6.24 -4.25 8.70
C LEU A 23 5.71 -5.60 9.20
N GLY A 24 6.30 -6.11 10.30
CA GLY A 24 5.89 -7.38 10.88
C GLY A 24 4.65 -7.28 11.76
N VAL A 25 4.39 -6.15 12.44
CA VAL A 25 3.27 -6.03 13.37
C VAL A 25 2.02 -5.46 12.69
N SER A 26 2.17 -4.56 11.71
CA SER A 26 1.02 -3.88 11.10
C SER A 26 -0.08 -4.82 10.53
N PRO A 27 0.18 -6.01 9.95
CA PRO A 27 -0.90 -6.87 9.48
C PRO A 27 -1.62 -7.64 10.60
N LEU A 28 -0.96 -7.87 11.76
CA LEU A 28 -1.47 -8.74 12.81
C LEU A 28 -2.83 -8.30 13.38
N PRO A 29 -3.06 -7.01 13.75
CA PRO A 29 -4.34 -6.58 14.28
C PRO A 29 -5.32 -6.27 13.15
N PHE A 30 -5.69 -7.30 12.37
CA PHE A 30 -6.65 -7.21 11.28
C PHE A 30 -6.31 -6.15 10.22
N GLY A 31 -5.02 -6.04 9.85
CA GLY A 31 -4.54 -5.02 8.90
C GLY A 31 -4.46 -3.63 9.50
N SER A 32 -4.40 -3.53 10.82
CA SER A 32 -4.33 -2.27 11.60
C SER A 32 -5.53 -1.33 11.43
N VAL A 33 -6.72 -1.87 11.18
CA VAL A 33 -7.96 -1.07 11.08
C VAL A 33 -8.46 -0.56 12.43
N LEU A 34 -8.11 -1.23 13.53
CA LEU A 34 -8.53 -0.83 14.87
C LEU A 34 -7.76 0.41 15.35
N PRO A 35 -8.41 1.34 16.12
CA PRO A 35 -7.77 2.56 16.60
C PRO A 35 -6.43 2.33 17.30
N GLY A 36 -6.35 1.41 18.24
CA GLY A 36 -5.08 1.09 18.92
C GLY A 36 -3.98 0.63 17.96
N ALA A 37 -4.32 -0.05 16.90
CA ALA A 37 -3.35 -0.57 15.94
C ALA A 37 -2.77 0.53 15.03
N TYR A 38 -3.59 1.40 14.45
CA TYR A 38 -3.04 2.50 13.63
C TYR A 38 -2.35 3.57 14.49
N ILE A 39 -2.78 3.79 15.74
CA ILE A 39 -2.05 4.63 16.71
C ILE A 39 -0.65 4.05 16.98
N THR A 40 -0.51 2.73 17.11
CA THR A 40 0.81 2.09 17.22
C THR A 40 1.70 2.42 16.03
N ILE A 41 1.18 2.38 14.78
CA ILE A 41 1.94 2.79 13.60
C ILE A 41 2.39 4.26 13.71
N GLN A 42 1.50 5.16 14.15
CA GLN A 42 1.80 6.58 14.31
C GLN A 42 2.89 6.82 15.35
N VAL A 43 2.77 6.21 16.52
CA VAL A 43 3.75 6.34 17.62
C VAL A 43 5.11 5.80 17.21
N VAL A 44 5.16 4.61 16.61
CA VAL A 44 6.44 4.03 16.15
C VAL A 44 7.05 4.87 15.03
N SER A 45 6.25 5.40 14.09
CA SER A 45 6.76 6.27 13.03
C SER A 45 7.38 7.56 13.57
N LEU A 46 6.74 8.17 14.58
CA LEU A 46 7.28 9.35 15.28
C LEU A 46 8.57 9.01 16.04
N PHE A 47 8.60 7.88 16.75
CA PHE A 47 9.80 7.41 17.43
C PHE A 47 10.98 7.19 16.47
N LEU A 48 10.74 6.58 15.31
CA LEU A 48 11.75 6.39 14.28
C LEU A 48 12.22 7.74 13.70
N ALA A 49 11.31 8.67 13.47
CA ALA A 49 11.67 10.01 13.01
C ALA A 49 12.49 10.76 14.05
N ALA A 50 12.14 10.71 15.33
CA ALA A 50 12.93 11.29 16.41
C ALA A 50 14.33 10.66 16.50
N THR A 51 14.44 9.33 16.39
CA THR A 51 15.73 8.61 16.35
C THR A 51 16.58 9.07 15.17
N TRP A 52 15.97 9.27 13.99
CA TRP A 52 16.67 9.80 12.82
C TRP A 52 17.15 11.24 13.02
N ILE A 53 16.34 12.12 13.61
CA ILE A 53 16.71 13.51 13.93
C ILE A 53 17.88 13.52 14.92
N ILE A 54 17.82 12.72 15.99
CA ILE A 54 18.90 12.55 16.95
C ILE A 54 20.20 12.14 16.24
N LYS A 55 20.12 11.12 15.37
CA LYS A 55 21.26 10.70 14.55
C LYS A 55 21.84 11.87 13.73
N CYS A 56 20.98 12.65 13.06
CA CYS A 56 21.41 13.78 12.24
C CYS A 56 22.11 14.88 13.06
N VAL A 57 21.57 15.21 14.23
CA VAL A 57 22.14 16.23 15.15
C VAL A 57 23.50 15.78 15.66
N TRP A 58 23.63 14.54 16.14
CA TRP A 58 24.90 14.02 16.68
C TRP A 58 25.98 13.80 15.60
N CYS A 59 25.59 13.40 14.41
CA CYS A 59 26.53 13.17 13.30
C CYS A 59 26.87 14.44 12.52
N GLY A 60 26.21 15.58 12.79
CA GLY A 60 26.42 16.86 12.10
C GLY A 60 26.08 16.82 10.60
N ASN A 61 25.30 15.82 10.14
CA ASN A 61 24.98 15.61 8.74
C ASN A 61 23.46 15.46 8.57
N LEU A 62 22.80 16.54 8.20
CA LEU A 62 21.41 16.51 7.76
C LEU A 62 21.37 16.47 6.22
N GLU A 63 21.40 15.27 5.66
CA GLU A 63 21.16 15.06 4.23
C GLU A 63 19.71 14.61 4.03
N ILE A 64 18.86 15.48 3.50
CA ILE A 64 17.52 15.12 3.10
C ILE A 64 17.54 14.84 1.60
N LEU A 65 17.18 13.61 1.22
CA LEU A 65 16.96 13.26 -0.18
C LEU A 65 15.69 13.94 -0.66
N TRP A 66 15.87 15.02 -1.40
CA TRP A 66 14.78 15.75 -2.06
C TRP A 66 14.55 15.19 -3.47
N SER A 67 13.29 15.00 -3.82
CA SER A 67 12.90 14.59 -5.18
C SER A 67 11.64 15.35 -5.61
N THR A 68 11.56 15.67 -6.90
CA THR A 68 10.46 16.46 -7.47
C THR A 68 9.08 15.84 -7.25
N PHE A 69 8.98 14.50 -7.12
CA PHE A 69 7.71 13.84 -6.84
C PHE A 69 7.17 14.09 -5.42
N LEU A 70 7.99 14.61 -4.49
CA LEU A 70 7.55 14.98 -3.15
C LEU A 70 6.76 16.30 -3.14
N ILE A 71 6.93 17.15 -4.15
CA ILE A 71 6.20 18.42 -4.24
C ILE A 71 4.68 18.19 -4.31
N PRO A 72 4.14 17.41 -5.27
CA PRO A 72 2.70 17.17 -5.30
C PRO A 72 2.18 16.35 -4.12
N VAL A 73 3.01 15.52 -3.47
CA VAL A 73 2.64 14.90 -2.19
C VAL A 73 2.46 15.96 -1.10
N GLY A 74 3.35 16.94 -1.01
CA GLY A 74 3.21 18.09 -0.12
C GLY A 74 1.94 18.90 -0.43
N CYS A 75 1.64 19.14 -1.72
CA CYS A 75 0.41 19.79 -2.13
C CYS A 75 -0.85 19.03 -1.68
N PHE A 76 -0.85 17.71 -1.80
CA PHE A 76 -1.95 16.88 -1.31
C PHE A 76 -2.14 17.01 0.22
N ILE A 77 -1.04 16.96 0.98
CA ILE A 77 -1.09 17.18 2.44
C ILE A 77 -1.66 18.57 2.76
N LEU A 78 -1.28 19.62 2.02
CA LEU A 78 -1.81 20.97 2.19
C LEU A 78 -3.31 21.04 1.89
N VAL A 79 -3.82 20.30 0.89
CA VAL A 79 -5.26 20.18 0.63
C VAL A 79 -5.98 19.60 1.83
N VAL A 80 -5.46 18.50 2.41
CA VAL A 80 -6.07 17.86 3.60
C VAL A 80 -6.02 18.77 4.82
N ILE A 81 -4.92 19.51 5.02
CA ILE A 81 -4.83 20.53 6.09
C ILE A 81 -5.86 21.62 5.87
N PHE A 82 -6.01 22.10 4.62
CA PHE A 82 -6.97 23.14 4.28
C PHE A 82 -8.42 22.72 4.54
N GLN A 83 -8.76 21.45 4.33
CA GLN A 83 -10.07 20.88 4.67
C GLN A 83 -10.40 20.98 6.17
N LEU A 84 -9.39 21.08 7.04
CA LEU A 84 -9.53 21.14 8.50
C LEU A 84 -9.54 22.58 9.06
N ILE A 85 -9.09 23.56 8.28
CA ILE A 85 -9.01 24.95 8.72
C ILE A 85 -10.43 25.52 8.86
N PRO A 86 -10.78 26.14 10.01
CA PRO A 86 -12.04 26.86 10.15
C PRO A 86 -11.99 28.16 9.33
N ILE A 87 -12.89 28.29 8.37
CA ILE A 87 -12.99 29.44 7.47
C ILE A 87 -14.39 30.06 7.53
N SER A 88 -14.52 31.28 7.05
CA SER A 88 -15.79 31.99 7.09
C SER A 88 -16.84 31.34 6.18
N GLU A 89 -18.09 31.42 6.59
CA GLU A 89 -19.24 30.93 5.83
C GLU A 89 -19.27 31.47 4.40
N THR A 90 -18.99 32.77 4.22
CA THR A 90 -18.95 33.42 2.91
C THR A 90 -17.92 32.79 1.97
N PHE A 91 -16.76 32.36 2.50
CA PHE A 91 -15.74 31.74 1.69
C PHE A 91 -16.11 30.30 1.32
N ILE A 92 -16.78 29.59 2.25
CA ILE A 92 -17.29 28.23 1.99
C ILE A 92 -18.39 28.24 0.94
N SER A 93 -19.30 29.25 0.96
CA SER A 93 -20.35 29.34 -0.04
C SER A 93 -19.81 29.48 -1.47
N TRP A 94 -18.60 30.00 -1.61
CA TRP A 94 -17.92 30.12 -2.90
C TRP A 94 -17.28 28.83 -3.37
N ILE A 95 -16.67 28.10 -2.45
CA ILE A 95 -15.88 26.90 -2.79
C ILE A 95 -16.75 25.64 -2.80
N SER A 96 -17.69 25.55 -1.85
CA SER A 96 -18.53 24.38 -1.64
C SER A 96 -19.91 24.79 -1.13
N PRO A 97 -20.82 25.25 -2.01
CA PRO A 97 -22.19 25.64 -1.63
C PRO A 97 -22.95 24.49 -0.95
N ALA A 98 -22.75 23.26 -1.42
CA ALA A 98 -23.37 22.08 -0.82
C ALA A 98 -22.93 21.87 0.65
N ARG A 99 -21.69 22.20 0.99
CA ARG A 99 -21.19 22.15 2.38
C ARG A 99 -21.89 23.18 3.28
N GLN A 100 -22.13 24.39 2.76
CA GLN A 100 -22.87 25.43 3.47
C GLN A 100 -24.32 24.98 3.72
N ASN A 101 -25.00 24.48 2.69
CA ASN A 101 -26.36 23.95 2.79
C ASN A 101 -26.48 22.83 3.82
N LEU A 102 -25.57 21.87 3.78
CA LEU A 102 -25.51 20.77 4.76
C LEU A 102 -25.38 21.29 6.20
N TYR A 103 -24.53 22.30 6.41
CA TYR A 103 -24.37 22.92 7.72
C TYR A 103 -25.67 23.56 8.22
N HIS A 104 -26.36 24.29 7.36
CA HIS A 104 -27.64 24.94 7.74
C HIS A 104 -28.71 23.91 8.06
N ILE A 105 -28.86 22.83 7.28
CA ILE A 105 -29.81 21.74 7.55
C ILE A 105 -29.55 21.14 8.92
N THR A 106 -28.32 20.71 9.18
CA THR A 106 -27.96 20.02 10.44
C THR A 106 -28.05 20.90 11.68
N HIS A 107 -27.86 22.23 11.54
CA HIS A 107 -27.98 23.16 12.66
C HIS A 107 -29.40 23.71 12.83
N SER A 108 -30.21 23.79 11.77
CA SER A 108 -31.64 24.16 11.87
C SER A 108 -32.44 23.10 12.59
N GLU A 109 -32.16 21.81 12.39
CA GLU A 109 -32.80 20.72 13.14
C GLU A 109 -32.45 20.76 14.63
N LYS A 110 -31.21 21.07 15.00
CA LYS A 110 -30.81 21.27 16.40
C LYS A 110 -31.50 22.49 17.04
N ILE A 111 -31.59 23.58 16.27
CA ILE A 111 -32.25 24.81 16.74
C ILE A 111 -33.72 24.58 16.97
N ASN A 112 -34.41 23.86 16.09
CA ASN A 112 -35.85 23.54 16.24
C ASN A 112 -36.11 22.61 17.44
N SER A 113 -35.16 21.78 17.84
CA SER A 113 -35.22 20.94 19.07
C SER A 113 -34.91 21.71 20.35
N GLU A 114 -34.21 22.85 20.29
CA GLU A 114 -33.81 23.72 21.43
C GLU A 114 -34.56 25.05 21.52
N ILE A 115 -35.43 25.39 20.52
CA ILE A 115 -36.14 26.68 20.52
C ILE A 115 -37.24 26.72 21.57
N SER A 116 -36.82 27.09 22.76
CA SER A 116 -37.66 27.90 23.66
C SER A 116 -36.95 29.10 24.29
N LEU A 117 -35.67 29.40 24.02
CA LEU A 117 -35.01 30.55 24.70
C LEU A 117 -33.95 31.26 23.83
N LYS A 118 -34.27 32.51 23.43
CA LYS A 118 -33.37 33.60 23.02
C LYS A 118 -32.77 33.56 21.60
N LYS A 119 -33.33 34.45 20.72
CA LYS A 119 -32.63 34.98 19.55
C LYS A 119 -31.35 35.73 19.98
N GLN A 120 -30.19 35.07 19.86
CA GLN A 120 -28.91 35.81 19.85
C GLN A 120 -28.51 36.16 18.41
N PRO A 121 -27.89 37.35 18.17
CA PRO A 121 -27.39 37.73 16.86
C PRO A 121 -26.33 36.71 16.41
N ARG A 122 -26.41 36.20 15.16
CA ARG A 122 -25.45 35.26 14.59
C ARG A 122 -24.06 35.91 14.62
N LYS A 123 -23.18 35.43 15.52
CA LYS A 123 -21.73 35.65 15.40
C LYS A 123 -21.26 35.05 14.08
N ASN A 124 -20.21 35.65 13.46
CA ASN A 124 -19.58 35.14 12.26
C ASN A 124 -19.39 33.60 12.37
N VAL A 125 -20.17 32.87 11.57
CA VAL A 125 -20.11 31.40 11.57
C VAL A 125 -18.83 30.99 10.86
N VAL A 126 -18.02 30.22 11.53
CA VAL A 126 -16.83 29.55 10.95
C VAL A 126 -17.07 28.06 10.89
N MET A 127 -16.75 27.46 9.77
CA MET A 127 -16.93 26.02 9.57
C MET A 127 -15.74 25.45 8.78
N GLN A 128 -15.56 24.14 8.83
CA GLN A 128 -14.54 23.45 8.02
C GLN A 128 -15.16 22.92 6.72
N LEU A 129 -14.31 22.78 5.69
CA LEU A 129 -14.69 22.13 4.45
C LEU A 129 -14.98 20.64 4.67
N SER A 130 -14.18 19.97 5.52
CA SER A 130 -14.46 18.57 5.88
C SER A 130 -15.82 18.45 6.57
N VAL A 131 -16.61 17.48 6.09
CA VAL A 131 -17.89 17.09 6.69
C VAL A 131 -17.69 16.43 8.06
N ASN A 132 -16.58 15.70 8.22
CA ASN A 132 -16.22 15.05 9.48
C ASN A 132 -14.77 15.38 9.86
N ARG A 133 -14.61 16.44 10.67
CA ARG A 133 -13.30 16.91 11.14
C ARG A 133 -12.48 15.79 11.81
N TYR A 134 -13.11 14.94 12.63
CA TYR A 134 -12.40 13.90 13.36
C TYR A 134 -11.80 12.87 12.39
N ALA A 135 -12.60 12.37 11.46
CA ALA A 135 -12.14 11.42 10.46
C ALA A 135 -10.98 11.98 9.63
N THR A 136 -11.11 13.22 9.14
CA THR A 136 -10.04 13.86 8.36
C THR A 136 -8.77 14.10 9.18
N SER A 137 -8.89 14.43 10.46
CA SER A 137 -7.72 14.56 11.34
C SER A 137 -6.99 13.22 11.55
N VAL A 138 -7.75 12.12 11.71
CA VAL A 138 -7.17 10.78 11.82
C VAL A 138 -6.44 10.37 10.53
N GLU A 139 -7.06 10.61 9.36
CA GLU A 139 -6.43 10.29 8.09
C GLU A 139 -5.19 11.17 7.80
N LEU A 140 -5.22 12.46 8.19
CA LEU A 140 -4.03 13.32 8.12
C LEU A 140 -2.88 12.77 8.97
N LEU A 141 -3.14 12.32 10.19
CA LEU A 141 -2.11 11.74 11.06
C LEU A 141 -1.54 10.42 10.49
N LYS A 142 -2.38 9.58 9.87
CA LYS A 142 -1.92 8.38 9.16
C LYS A 142 -1.02 8.76 7.96
N LEU A 143 -1.46 9.72 7.15
CA LEU A 143 -0.72 10.22 5.99
C LEU A 143 0.65 10.78 6.39
N LEU A 144 0.72 11.58 7.45
CA LEU A 144 1.97 12.09 8.00
C LEU A 144 2.89 10.94 8.50
N SER A 145 2.33 9.92 9.14
CA SER A 145 3.09 8.75 9.58
C SER A 145 3.67 7.96 8.40
N TYR A 146 2.90 7.79 7.32
CA TYR A 146 3.40 7.16 6.10
C TYR A 146 4.53 7.97 5.45
N MET A 147 4.41 9.31 5.44
CA MET A 147 5.46 10.19 4.97
C MET A 147 6.73 10.09 5.82
N LEU A 148 6.61 10.00 7.14
CA LEU A 148 7.75 9.79 8.04
C LEU A 148 8.44 8.45 7.76
N ILE A 149 7.69 7.36 7.58
CA ILE A 149 8.25 6.05 7.20
C ILE A 149 9.05 6.17 5.89
N PHE A 150 8.49 6.83 4.88
CA PHE A 150 9.18 7.05 3.60
C PHE A 150 10.48 7.82 3.79
N ILE A 151 10.42 8.99 4.45
CA ILE A 151 11.56 9.88 4.67
C ILE A 151 12.67 9.18 5.47
N VAL A 152 12.31 8.52 6.58
CA VAL A 152 13.27 7.78 7.41
C VAL A 152 13.94 6.68 6.59
N THR A 153 13.17 5.91 5.83
CA THR A 153 13.71 4.80 5.04
C THR A 153 14.70 5.29 3.98
N VAL A 154 14.31 6.28 3.17
CA VAL A 154 15.14 6.77 2.05
C VAL A 154 16.43 7.45 2.54
N ASN A 155 16.39 8.11 3.70
CA ASN A 155 17.57 8.85 4.19
C ASN A 155 18.56 7.98 4.98
N ASN A 156 18.15 6.83 5.52
CA ASN A 156 19.01 6.01 6.35
C ASN A 156 19.58 4.77 5.66
N PHE A 157 18.90 4.22 4.65
CA PHE A 157 19.30 2.97 4.00
C PHE A 157 19.73 3.25 2.55
N LYS A 158 21.05 3.35 2.34
CA LYS A 158 21.63 3.80 1.06
C LYS A 158 22.48 2.73 0.39
N THR A 159 22.61 1.54 0.99
CA THR A 159 23.48 0.48 0.48
C THR A 159 22.69 -0.64 -0.21
N ARG A 160 23.36 -1.33 -1.12
CA ARG A 160 22.82 -2.53 -1.77
C ARG A 160 22.47 -3.63 -0.73
N GLY A 161 23.28 -3.72 0.33
CA GLY A 161 23.03 -4.66 1.43
C GLY A 161 21.76 -4.36 2.19
N ASP A 162 21.43 -3.09 2.41
CA ASP A 162 20.18 -2.67 3.07
C ASP A 162 18.96 -3.04 2.22
N VAL A 163 19.00 -2.74 0.91
CA VAL A 163 17.91 -3.10 -0.01
C VAL A 163 17.68 -4.60 0.00
N LEU A 164 18.74 -5.40 -0.16
CA LEU A 164 18.63 -6.84 -0.16
C LEU A 164 18.14 -7.40 1.18
N PHE A 165 18.55 -6.80 2.29
CA PHE A 165 18.05 -7.16 3.62
C PHE A 165 16.53 -6.97 3.70
N PHE A 166 16.01 -5.80 3.34
CA PHE A 166 14.58 -5.52 3.43
C PHE A 166 13.76 -6.33 2.42
N LEU A 167 14.26 -6.57 1.21
CA LEU A 167 13.60 -7.46 0.25
C LEU A 167 13.45 -8.87 0.82
N ARG A 168 14.47 -9.40 1.49
CA ARG A 168 14.40 -10.71 2.18
C ARG A 168 13.42 -10.67 3.33
N VAL A 169 13.46 -9.62 4.17
CA VAL A 169 12.50 -9.45 5.28
C VAL A 169 11.08 -9.49 4.75
N LEU A 170 10.76 -8.72 3.70
CA LEU A 170 9.43 -8.72 3.10
C LEU A 170 9.03 -10.11 2.56
N ALA A 171 9.93 -10.79 1.85
CA ALA A 171 9.66 -12.11 1.33
C ALA A 171 9.36 -13.13 2.45
N PHE A 172 10.14 -13.13 3.53
CA PHE A 172 9.92 -14.04 4.66
C PHE A 172 8.69 -13.66 5.50
N LEU A 173 8.38 -12.37 5.67
CA LEU A 173 7.13 -11.93 6.31
C LEU A 173 5.92 -12.36 5.47
N GLY A 174 5.97 -12.13 4.15
CA GLY A 174 4.92 -12.57 3.24
C GLY A 174 4.72 -14.09 3.26
N PHE A 175 5.80 -14.86 3.31
CA PHE A 175 5.75 -16.30 3.49
C PHE A 175 5.10 -16.70 4.81
N GLY A 176 5.50 -16.09 5.92
CA GLY A 176 4.93 -16.37 7.25
C GLY A 176 3.43 -16.09 7.31
N TYR A 177 2.99 -14.93 6.80
CA TYR A 177 1.55 -14.60 6.72
C TYR A 177 0.78 -15.52 5.79
N SER A 178 1.39 -15.93 4.68
CA SER A 178 0.78 -16.88 3.75
C SER A 178 0.60 -18.25 4.36
N LEU A 179 1.64 -18.75 5.03
CA LEU A 179 1.58 -20.02 5.74
C LEU A 179 0.54 -20.01 6.85
N PHE A 180 0.52 -18.93 7.66
CA PHE A 180 -0.51 -18.73 8.69
C PHE A 180 -1.92 -18.75 8.10
N ALA A 181 -2.14 -18.03 7.00
CA ALA A 181 -3.46 -17.95 6.36
C ALA A 181 -3.92 -19.30 5.79
N ILE A 182 -3.00 -20.08 5.20
CA ILE A 182 -3.28 -21.43 4.71
C ILE A 182 -3.65 -22.36 5.86
N ILE A 183 -2.84 -22.37 6.93
CA ILE A 183 -3.10 -23.22 8.12
C ILE A 183 -4.44 -22.83 8.76
N GLN A 184 -4.69 -21.55 8.98
CA GLN A 184 -5.94 -21.07 9.57
C GLN A 184 -7.17 -21.46 8.71
N LYS A 185 -7.06 -21.40 7.38
CA LYS A 185 -8.15 -21.80 6.49
C LYS A 185 -8.44 -23.30 6.57
N ILE A 186 -7.41 -24.12 6.62
CA ILE A 186 -7.54 -25.60 6.68
C ILE A 186 -8.09 -26.03 8.05
N SER A 187 -7.63 -25.39 9.13
CA SER A 187 -7.99 -25.72 10.51
C SER A 187 -9.06 -24.77 11.09
N TRP A 188 -9.94 -24.24 10.24
CA TRP A 188 -10.95 -23.27 10.63
C TRP A 188 -11.95 -23.81 11.67
N ASN A 189 -12.02 -23.15 12.83
CA ASN A 189 -12.89 -23.48 13.94
C ASN A 189 -14.02 -22.48 14.20
N GLY A 190 -14.28 -21.55 13.26
CA GLY A 190 -15.29 -20.49 13.41
C GLY A 190 -14.75 -19.19 14.02
N MET A 191 -13.48 -19.15 14.45
CA MET A 191 -12.88 -18.00 15.13
C MET A 191 -11.61 -17.52 14.40
N ALA A 192 -11.40 -16.19 14.38
CA ALA A 192 -10.12 -15.64 13.91
C ALA A 192 -9.02 -15.99 14.90
N PHE A 193 -7.81 -16.30 14.38
CA PHE A 193 -6.68 -16.75 15.20
C PHE A 193 -7.01 -17.94 16.13
N TRP A 194 -8.09 -18.70 15.83
CA TRP A 194 -8.68 -19.82 16.59
C TRP A 194 -9.31 -19.47 17.95
N PHE A 195 -9.23 -18.21 18.42
CA PHE A 195 -9.74 -17.79 19.72
C PHE A 195 -10.50 -16.44 19.72
N ILE A 196 -10.50 -15.69 18.62
CA ILE A 196 -11.23 -14.42 18.54
C ILE A 196 -12.57 -14.65 17.86
N PRO A 197 -13.71 -14.53 18.58
CA PRO A 197 -15.01 -14.64 17.96
C PRO A 197 -15.26 -13.46 17.01
N LEU A 198 -15.78 -13.74 15.85
CA LEU A 198 -16.15 -12.72 14.86
C LEU A 198 -17.67 -12.54 14.84
N ARG A 199 -18.11 -11.37 14.38
CA ARG A 199 -19.53 -11.15 14.07
C ARG A 199 -19.97 -12.18 13.04
N PRO A 200 -21.25 -12.64 13.09
CA PRO A 200 -21.79 -13.58 12.12
C PRO A 200 -21.50 -13.15 10.67
N ARG A 201 -21.24 -14.14 9.80
CA ARG A 201 -20.97 -13.94 8.36
C ARG A 201 -19.64 -13.26 7.99
N ARG A 202 -18.68 -13.12 8.91
CA ARG A 202 -17.33 -12.66 8.58
C ARG A 202 -16.35 -13.84 8.51
N PHE A 203 -15.70 -13.99 7.37
CA PHE A 203 -14.70 -15.05 7.12
C PHE A 203 -13.36 -14.39 6.89
N PRO A 204 -12.50 -14.25 7.93
CA PRO A 204 -11.18 -13.69 7.77
C PRO A 204 -10.32 -14.62 6.92
N PHE A 205 -9.35 -14.04 6.24
CA PHE A 205 -8.29 -14.80 5.59
C PHE A 205 -6.94 -14.31 6.10
N GLY A 206 -6.21 -15.21 6.77
CA GLY A 206 -5.01 -14.85 7.50
C GLY A 206 -5.30 -13.82 8.60
N THR A 207 -4.48 -12.79 8.65
CA THR A 207 -4.59 -11.72 9.65
C THR A 207 -5.56 -10.59 9.24
N PHE A 208 -6.29 -10.72 8.13
CA PHE A 208 -7.22 -9.70 7.63
C PHE A 208 -8.66 -10.19 7.71
N ILE A 209 -9.59 -9.28 8.07
CA ILE A 209 -11.02 -9.58 8.09
C ILE A 209 -11.56 -9.78 6.65
N ASN A 210 -11.04 -9.00 5.70
CA ASN A 210 -11.40 -9.10 4.30
C ASN A 210 -10.29 -9.81 3.52
N LYS A 211 -10.66 -10.87 2.80
CA LYS A 211 -9.76 -11.64 1.94
C LYS A 211 -9.06 -10.81 0.86
N ASN A 212 -9.73 -9.76 0.37
CA ASN A 212 -9.16 -8.86 -0.65
C ASN A 212 -7.97 -8.06 -0.08
N HIS A 213 -8.07 -7.59 1.17
CA HIS A 213 -6.99 -6.85 1.81
C HIS A 213 -5.76 -7.73 2.06
N PHE A 214 -5.96 -9.02 2.41
CA PHE A 214 -4.87 -9.99 2.47
C PHE A 214 -4.24 -10.19 1.10
N ALA A 215 -5.07 -10.37 0.05
CA ALA A 215 -4.60 -10.51 -1.31
C ALA A 215 -3.77 -9.30 -1.75
N SER A 216 -4.19 -8.08 -1.40
CA SER A 216 -3.45 -6.85 -1.66
C SER A 216 -2.09 -6.84 -1.00
N TYR A 217 -2.02 -7.23 0.29
CA TYR A 217 -0.78 -7.26 1.05
C TYR A 217 0.22 -8.25 0.44
N ILE A 218 -0.19 -9.51 0.24
CA ILE A 218 0.69 -10.55 -0.31
C ILE A 218 1.02 -10.30 -1.77
N GLY A 219 0.05 -9.83 -2.55
CA GLY A 219 0.24 -9.54 -3.97
C GLY A 219 1.25 -8.43 -4.25
N MET A 220 1.45 -7.49 -3.33
CA MET A 220 2.56 -6.52 -3.41
C MET A 220 3.93 -7.15 -3.11
N ILE A 221 4.00 -8.21 -2.30
CA ILE A 221 5.27 -8.85 -1.93
C ILE A 221 5.74 -9.87 -2.98
N ILE A 222 4.81 -10.60 -3.60
CA ILE A 222 5.14 -11.63 -4.61
C ILE A 222 6.08 -11.11 -5.71
N PRO A 223 5.81 -9.95 -6.35
CA PRO A 223 6.68 -9.44 -7.41
C PRO A 223 8.09 -9.11 -6.91
N LEU A 224 8.24 -8.64 -5.68
CA LEU A 224 9.54 -8.36 -5.06
C LEU A 224 10.36 -9.64 -4.89
N ALA A 225 9.73 -10.71 -4.37
CA ALA A 225 10.37 -12.00 -4.21
C ALA A 225 10.79 -12.61 -5.55
N LEU A 226 9.91 -12.52 -6.58
CA LEU A 226 10.23 -12.94 -7.94
C LEU A 226 11.34 -12.10 -8.58
N GLY A 227 11.35 -10.78 -8.33
CA GLY A 227 12.41 -9.88 -8.79
C GLY A 227 13.79 -10.22 -8.22
N MET A 228 13.85 -10.81 -7.02
CA MET A 228 15.10 -11.29 -6.42
C MET A 228 15.66 -12.55 -7.11
N LEU A 229 14.85 -13.26 -7.90
CA LEU A 229 15.32 -14.38 -8.72
C LEU A 229 16.12 -13.90 -9.94
N ALA A 230 16.04 -12.60 -10.26
CA ALA A 230 16.84 -11.98 -11.30
C ALA A 230 18.31 -11.84 -10.83
N THR A 231 19.20 -12.63 -11.39
CA THR A 231 20.56 -12.70 -10.86
C THR A 231 21.62 -12.56 -11.94
N LYS A 232 22.82 -12.14 -11.53
CA LYS A 232 24.00 -12.24 -12.39
C LYS A 232 24.22 -13.69 -12.78
N LYS A 233 24.42 -13.94 -14.08
CA LYS A 233 25.12 -15.14 -14.50
C LYS A 233 26.40 -15.25 -13.66
N ILE A 234 26.53 -16.33 -12.91
CA ILE A 234 27.87 -16.79 -12.50
C ILE A 234 28.52 -17.20 -13.81
N GLU A 235 29.25 -16.28 -14.45
CA GLU A 235 30.19 -16.64 -15.48
C GLU A 235 31.28 -17.43 -14.76
N PHE A 236 31.22 -18.76 -14.87
CA PHE A 236 32.38 -19.58 -14.65
C PHE A 236 33.40 -19.12 -15.70
N LYS A 237 34.20 -18.12 -15.35
CA LYS A 237 35.45 -17.91 -16.05
C LYS A 237 36.22 -19.20 -15.83
N LYS A 238 36.24 -20.06 -16.84
CA LYS A 238 37.22 -21.11 -16.98
C LYS A 238 38.61 -20.45 -17.10
N LYS A 239 39.06 -19.81 -16.03
CA LYS A 239 40.46 -19.54 -15.86
C LYS A 239 41.02 -20.88 -15.36
N TYR A 240 41.63 -21.62 -16.26
CA TYR A 240 42.50 -22.72 -15.92
C TYR A 240 43.60 -22.19 -15.00
N SER A 241 43.35 -22.12 -13.72
CA SER A 241 44.32 -21.80 -12.70
C SER A 241 44.57 -23.07 -11.90
N LYS A 242 45.82 -23.46 -11.87
CA LYS A 242 46.40 -24.67 -11.28
C LYS A 242 46.24 -24.77 -9.74
N PHE A 243 45.20 -24.24 -9.11
CA PHE A 243 45.01 -24.27 -7.67
C PHE A 243 43.67 -24.94 -7.31
N GLU A 244 43.71 -26.13 -6.76
CA GLU A 244 42.59 -26.93 -6.24
C GLU A 244 41.64 -26.12 -5.30
N ASN A 245 42.18 -25.22 -4.52
CA ASN A 245 41.41 -24.38 -3.58
C ASN A 245 40.42 -23.43 -4.25
N GLN A 246 40.69 -22.93 -5.48
CA GLN A 246 39.77 -22.05 -6.20
C GLN A 246 38.54 -22.78 -6.76
N THR A 247 38.70 -24.07 -7.10
CA THR A 247 37.59 -24.90 -7.59
C THR A 247 36.58 -25.17 -6.47
N PHE A 248 37.07 -25.44 -5.26
CA PHE A 248 36.23 -25.66 -4.08
C PHE A 248 35.44 -24.43 -3.67
N ILE A 249 36.09 -23.25 -3.70
CA ILE A 249 35.42 -21.94 -3.40
C ILE A 249 34.34 -21.63 -4.44
N ASN A 250 34.61 -21.88 -5.73
CA ASN A 250 33.66 -21.67 -6.80
C ASN A 250 32.43 -22.61 -6.71
N LEU A 251 32.63 -23.87 -6.35
CA LEU A 251 31.57 -24.84 -6.13
C LEU A 251 30.72 -24.49 -4.92
N LYS A 252 31.33 -24.11 -3.80
CA LYS A 252 30.61 -23.67 -2.60
C LYS A 252 29.76 -22.41 -2.88
N GLN A 253 30.31 -21.39 -3.56
CA GLN A 253 29.56 -20.22 -3.97
C GLN A 253 28.40 -20.55 -4.92
N SER A 254 28.58 -21.50 -5.83
CA SER A 254 27.52 -21.96 -6.74
C SER A 254 26.38 -22.66 -5.99
N ASN A 255 26.72 -23.53 -5.02
CA ASN A 255 25.73 -24.25 -4.22
C ASN A 255 24.96 -23.29 -3.29
N ASP A 256 25.63 -22.36 -2.62
CA ASP A 256 24.98 -21.34 -1.78
C ASP A 256 24.03 -20.45 -2.60
N TYR A 257 24.42 -20.17 -3.83
CA TYR A 257 23.61 -19.41 -4.76
C TYR A 257 22.34 -20.16 -5.18
N LEU A 258 22.51 -21.42 -5.63
CA LEU A 258 21.38 -22.26 -6.05
C LEU A 258 20.40 -22.48 -4.90
N SER A 259 20.90 -22.75 -3.70
CA SER A 259 20.08 -22.91 -2.49
C SER A 259 19.22 -21.69 -2.21
N ARG A 260 19.79 -20.47 -2.32
CA ARG A 260 19.03 -19.21 -2.14
C ARG A 260 17.93 -19.02 -3.18
N GLN A 261 18.19 -19.41 -4.44
CA GLN A 261 17.18 -19.34 -5.51
C GLN A 261 16.02 -20.31 -5.26
N VAL A 262 16.32 -21.52 -4.86
CA VAL A 262 15.33 -22.56 -4.52
C VAL A 262 14.45 -22.08 -3.35
N VAL A 263 15.07 -21.52 -2.30
CA VAL A 263 14.33 -20.98 -1.16
C VAL A 263 13.41 -19.82 -1.58
N MET A 264 13.90 -18.85 -2.38
CA MET A 264 13.06 -17.73 -2.82
C MET A 264 11.93 -18.18 -3.74
N LEU A 265 12.17 -19.17 -4.58
CA LEU A 265 11.13 -19.77 -5.43
C LEU A 265 10.06 -20.45 -4.56
N PHE A 266 10.46 -21.26 -3.57
CA PHE A 266 9.54 -21.91 -2.64
C PHE A 266 8.70 -20.88 -1.87
N VAL A 267 9.33 -19.85 -1.32
CA VAL A 267 8.66 -18.73 -0.62
C VAL A 267 7.62 -18.07 -1.53
N SER A 268 7.99 -17.81 -2.79
CA SER A 268 7.07 -17.22 -3.78
C SER A 268 5.89 -18.15 -4.11
N MET A 269 6.13 -19.45 -4.24
CA MET A 269 5.09 -20.43 -4.52
C MET A 269 4.05 -20.51 -3.39
N VAL A 270 4.49 -20.48 -2.13
CA VAL A 270 3.57 -20.50 -0.97
C VAL A 270 2.73 -19.21 -0.92
N MET A 271 3.33 -18.06 -1.21
CA MET A 271 2.58 -16.79 -1.29
C MET A 271 1.56 -16.80 -2.43
N ILE A 272 1.92 -17.32 -3.60
CA ILE A 272 1.01 -17.46 -4.75
C ILE A 272 -0.14 -18.43 -4.38
N LEU A 273 0.15 -19.55 -3.75
CA LEU A 273 -0.86 -20.51 -3.28
C LEU A 273 -1.85 -19.82 -2.31
N ALA A 274 -1.34 -19.08 -1.31
CA ALA A 274 -2.19 -18.37 -0.37
C ALA A 274 -3.07 -17.31 -1.07
N LEU A 275 -2.52 -16.59 -2.05
CA LEU A 275 -3.26 -15.65 -2.86
C LEU A 275 -4.44 -16.34 -3.60
N PHE A 276 -4.22 -17.47 -4.24
CA PHE A 276 -5.29 -18.26 -4.85
C PHE A 276 -6.30 -18.75 -3.83
N MET A 277 -5.85 -19.27 -2.69
CA MET A 277 -6.72 -19.73 -1.61
C MET A 277 -7.55 -18.61 -0.96
N SER A 278 -7.15 -17.34 -1.11
CA SER A 278 -7.96 -16.20 -0.67
C SER A 278 -9.24 -16.02 -1.47
N LEU A 279 -9.32 -16.57 -2.70
CA LEU A 279 -10.44 -16.40 -3.63
C LEU A 279 -10.76 -14.93 -3.92
N SER A 280 -9.75 -14.05 -3.91
CA SER A 280 -9.88 -12.65 -4.31
C SER A 280 -9.76 -12.53 -5.82
N ARG A 281 -10.89 -12.32 -6.52
CA ARG A 281 -10.92 -12.21 -7.99
C ARG A 281 -10.01 -11.08 -8.48
N GLY A 282 -10.14 -9.89 -7.89
CA GLY A 282 -9.30 -8.73 -8.20
C GLY A 282 -7.82 -9.00 -7.94
N GLY A 283 -7.49 -9.68 -6.81
CA GLY A 283 -6.12 -10.06 -6.46
C GLY A 283 -5.51 -11.06 -7.44
N ILE A 284 -6.25 -12.09 -7.83
CA ILE A 284 -5.79 -13.11 -8.80
C ILE A 284 -5.59 -12.48 -10.18
N PHE A 285 -6.53 -11.64 -10.64
CA PHE A 285 -6.40 -10.91 -11.90
C PHE A 285 -5.15 -10.01 -11.92
N SER A 286 -4.97 -9.19 -10.87
CA SER A 286 -3.82 -8.30 -10.75
C SER A 286 -2.49 -9.07 -10.72
N ALA A 287 -2.45 -10.21 -10.02
CA ALA A 287 -1.28 -11.09 -10.02
C ALA A 287 -0.98 -11.67 -11.42
N GLY A 288 -2.01 -12.04 -12.16
CA GLY A 288 -1.86 -12.51 -13.54
C GLY A 288 -1.19 -11.48 -14.45
N VAL A 289 -1.66 -10.23 -14.41
CA VAL A 289 -1.06 -9.12 -15.17
C VAL A 289 0.39 -8.90 -14.78
N VAL A 290 0.70 -8.94 -13.48
CA VAL A 290 2.07 -8.78 -12.99
C VAL A 290 2.97 -9.95 -13.39
N LEU A 291 2.48 -11.17 -13.36
CA LEU A 291 3.24 -12.33 -13.83
C LEU A 291 3.55 -12.24 -15.33
N ILE A 292 2.61 -11.75 -16.14
CA ILE A 292 2.86 -11.46 -17.57
C ILE A 292 3.96 -10.39 -17.70
N PHE A 293 3.86 -9.29 -16.95
CA PHE A 293 4.87 -8.23 -16.96
C PHE A 293 6.27 -8.75 -16.60
N LEU A 294 6.40 -9.50 -15.50
CA LEU A 294 7.68 -10.06 -15.07
C LEU A 294 8.22 -11.13 -16.03
N SER A 295 7.33 -11.90 -16.65
CA SER A 295 7.70 -12.87 -17.66
C SER A 295 8.21 -12.20 -18.94
N LEU A 296 7.58 -11.11 -19.37
CA LEU A 296 8.08 -10.29 -20.49
C LEU A 296 9.44 -9.67 -20.17
N TYR A 297 9.59 -9.11 -18.96
CA TYR A 297 10.88 -8.62 -18.48
C TYR A 297 11.97 -9.73 -18.54
N ALA A 298 11.66 -10.91 -18.04
CA ALA A 298 12.57 -12.05 -18.06
C ALA A 298 12.89 -12.51 -19.48
N TYR A 299 11.88 -12.55 -20.36
CA TYR A 299 12.06 -12.89 -21.78
C TYR A 299 13.04 -11.95 -22.51
N LEU A 300 12.92 -10.64 -22.25
CA LEU A 300 13.79 -9.64 -22.88
C LEU A 300 15.24 -9.72 -22.36
N ASN A 301 15.44 -10.06 -21.10
CA ASN A 301 16.76 -10.01 -20.45
C ASN A 301 17.49 -11.37 -20.39
N TYR A 302 16.77 -12.51 -20.49
CA TYR A 302 17.36 -13.86 -20.31
C TYR A 302 17.21 -14.75 -21.56
N LYS A 303 18.09 -14.57 -22.55
CA LYS A 303 18.05 -15.27 -23.85
C LYS A 303 18.00 -16.82 -23.72
N LYS A 304 18.71 -17.41 -22.73
CA LYS A 304 18.83 -18.88 -22.59
C LYS A 304 17.55 -19.59 -22.13
N ILE A 305 16.62 -18.89 -21.46
CA ILE A 305 15.40 -19.48 -20.90
C ILE A 305 14.12 -19.01 -21.59
N ARG A 306 14.23 -18.28 -22.72
CA ARG A 306 13.09 -17.72 -23.45
C ARG A 306 11.97 -18.73 -23.73
N LYS A 307 12.34 -19.94 -24.21
CA LYS A 307 11.34 -20.98 -24.50
C LYS A 307 10.58 -21.42 -23.23
N LYS A 308 11.30 -21.58 -22.09
CA LYS A 308 10.66 -21.93 -20.80
C LYS A 308 9.75 -20.84 -20.29
N ILE A 309 10.13 -19.57 -20.49
CA ILE A 309 9.30 -18.42 -20.11
C ILE A 309 7.98 -18.43 -20.89
N TRP A 310 7.99 -18.68 -22.20
CA TRP A 310 6.77 -18.80 -23.00
C TRP A 310 5.82 -19.88 -22.47
N VAL A 311 6.35 -21.01 -22.04
CA VAL A 311 5.55 -22.08 -21.44
C VAL A 311 4.91 -21.61 -20.13
N VAL A 312 5.69 -20.96 -19.25
CA VAL A 312 5.17 -20.42 -17.98
C VAL A 312 4.13 -19.33 -18.21
N CYS A 313 4.38 -18.41 -19.14
CA CYS A 313 3.40 -17.38 -19.53
C CYS A 313 2.11 -18.01 -20.08
N GLY A 314 2.24 -18.97 -20.99
CA GLY A 314 1.09 -19.68 -21.56
C GLY A 314 0.25 -20.38 -20.51
N ILE A 315 0.90 -21.11 -19.59
CA ILE A 315 0.21 -21.76 -18.47
C ILE A 315 -0.47 -20.70 -17.58
N SER A 316 0.21 -19.59 -17.26
CA SER A 316 -0.36 -18.53 -16.43
C SER A 316 -1.57 -17.88 -17.11
N ILE A 317 -1.48 -17.55 -18.40
CA ILE A 317 -2.58 -16.95 -19.18
C ILE A 317 -3.78 -17.89 -19.25
N LEU A 318 -3.56 -19.20 -19.45
CA LEU A 318 -4.62 -20.19 -19.55
C LEU A 318 -5.23 -20.53 -18.17
N SER A 319 -4.41 -20.58 -17.12
CA SER A 319 -4.89 -20.94 -15.78
C SER A 319 -5.76 -19.85 -15.13
N ILE A 320 -5.49 -18.56 -15.41
CA ILE A 320 -6.25 -17.45 -14.82
C ILE A 320 -7.74 -17.51 -15.16
N PRO A 321 -8.16 -17.57 -16.45
CA PRO A 321 -9.58 -17.66 -16.78
C PRO A 321 -10.21 -18.98 -16.32
N LEU A 322 -9.47 -20.10 -16.36
CA LEU A 322 -9.96 -21.38 -15.86
C LEU A 322 -10.22 -21.37 -14.35
N ILE A 323 -9.30 -20.76 -13.59
CA ILE A 323 -9.48 -20.60 -12.13
C ILE A 323 -10.61 -19.61 -11.85
N ALA A 324 -10.71 -18.50 -12.58
CA ALA A 324 -11.81 -17.55 -12.43
C ALA A 324 -13.17 -18.23 -12.73
N MET A 325 -13.24 -18.98 -13.82
CA MET A 325 -14.44 -19.76 -14.18
C MET A 325 -14.77 -20.82 -13.14
N TYR A 326 -13.78 -21.57 -12.62
CA TYR A 326 -13.99 -22.55 -11.56
C TYR A 326 -14.50 -21.89 -10.26
N LEU A 327 -13.94 -20.73 -9.89
CA LEU A 327 -14.38 -19.98 -8.72
C LEU A 327 -15.81 -19.45 -8.89
N ASP A 328 -16.17 -18.99 -10.09
CA ASP A 328 -17.51 -18.54 -10.40
C ASP A 328 -18.51 -19.70 -10.38
N LEU A 329 -18.17 -20.85 -10.97
CA LEU A 329 -19.01 -22.05 -10.93
C LEU A 329 -19.24 -22.55 -9.49
N LYS A 330 -18.18 -22.60 -8.67
CA LYS A 330 -18.29 -23.03 -7.27
C LYS A 330 -19.09 -22.05 -6.42
N ASP A 331 -18.93 -20.75 -6.65
CA ASP A 331 -19.74 -19.70 -6.01
C ASP A 331 -21.19 -19.73 -6.50
N VAL A 332 -21.45 -20.02 -7.79
CA VAL A 332 -22.80 -20.18 -8.35
C VAL A 332 -23.48 -21.45 -7.80
N MET A 333 -22.77 -22.58 -7.73
CA MET A 333 -23.29 -23.80 -7.11
C MET A 333 -23.58 -23.61 -5.62
N GLY A 334 -22.71 -22.94 -4.88
CA GLY A 334 -22.95 -22.60 -3.47
C GLY A 334 -24.08 -21.57 -3.26
N ARG A 335 -24.40 -20.74 -4.28
CA ARG A 335 -25.52 -19.81 -4.26
C ARG A 335 -26.85 -20.48 -4.57
N LEU A 336 -26.85 -21.56 -5.35
CA LEU A 336 -28.04 -22.36 -5.61
C LEU A 336 -28.53 -23.12 -4.36
N GLU A 337 -27.62 -23.42 -3.44
CA GLU A 337 -27.95 -24.04 -2.14
C GLU A 337 -28.46 -23.05 -1.08
N VAL A 338 -28.11 -21.76 -1.22
CA VAL A 338 -28.59 -20.69 -0.34
C VAL A 338 -28.97 -19.50 -1.21
N LEU A 339 -30.28 -19.31 -1.37
CA LEU A 339 -30.88 -18.07 -1.91
C LEU A 339 -30.54 -16.90 -0.97
N ASP A 340 -29.33 -16.41 -1.05
CA ASP A 340 -28.81 -15.34 -0.20
C ASP A 340 -29.06 -14.01 -0.92
N ILE A 341 -30.24 -13.43 -0.68
CA ILE A 341 -30.66 -12.12 -1.19
C ILE A 341 -29.60 -11.06 -0.91
N GLU A 342 -28.82 -11.19 0.17
CA GLU A 342 -27.74 -10.29 0.55
C GLU A 342 -26.50 -10.38 -0.38
N LYS A 343 -26.27 -11.56 -1.02
CA LYS A 343 -25.19 -11.73 -2.01
C LYS A 343 -25.53 -11.12 -3.38
N ILE A 344 -26.79 -11.18 -3.76
CA ILE A 344 -27.30 -10.53 -4.98
C ILE A 344 -27.17 -9.01 -4.83
N LEU A 345 -27.58 -8.45 -3.69
CA LEU A 345 -27.43 -7.04 -3.34
C LEU A 345 -25.97 -6.57 -3.36
N LEU A 346 -25.01 -7.37 -2.90
CA LEU A 346 -23.58 -6.98 -2.90
C LEU A 346 -22.92 -6.99 -4.29
N THR A 347 -23.45 -7.76 -5.25
CA THR A 347 -22.89 -7.81 -6.61
C THR A 347 -23.51 -6.73 -7.50
N GLU A 348 -24.79 -6.47 -7.37
CA GLU A 348 -25.51 -5.38 -8.05
C GLU A 348 -25.22 -4.03 -7.38
N GLY A 349 -24.94 -4.02 -6.06
CA GLY A 349 -24.79 -2.81 -5.26
C GLY A 349 -23.54 -1.96 -5.51
N ARG A 350 -22.52 -2.44 -6.23
CA ARG A 350 -21.32 -1.61 -6.51
C ARG A 350 -21.61 -0.50 -7.52
N PHE A 351 -22.34 -0.80 -8.57
CA PHE A 351 -22.72 0.22 -9.56
C PHE A 351 -23.68 1.24 -8.95
N ASP A 352 -24.64 0.81 -8.17
CA ASP A 352 -25.55 1.70 -7.46
C ASP A 352 -24.83 2.51 -6.38
N LEU A 353 -23.89 1.89 -5.66
CA LEU A 353 -23.00 2.58 -4.72
C LEU A 353 -22.20 3.69 -5.43
N TRP A 354 -21.65 3.40 -6.60
CA TRP A 354 -20.91 4.39 -7.40
C TRP A 354 -21.83 5.45 -7.99
N ALA A 355 -23.04 5.10 -8.41
CA ALA A 355 -24.03 6.06 -8.91
C ALA A 355 -24.39 7.10 -7.82
N ASN A 356 -24.72 6.66 -6.60
CA ASN A 356 -24.94 7.57 -5.48
C ASN A 356 -23.71 8.41 -5.14
N ALA A 357 -22.51 7.83 -5.28
CA ALA A 357 -21.27 8.54 -5.01
C ALA A 357 -20.93 9.61 -6.07
N ILE A 358 -21.40 9.45 -7.32
CA ILE A 358 -21.28 10.49 -8.36
C ILE A 358 -22.02 11.75 -7.95
N GLU A 359 -23.20 11.64 -7.33
CA GLU A 359 -23.96 12.79 -6.83
C GLU A 359 -23.16 13.58 -5.78
N ILE A 360 -22.47 12.86 -4.86
CA ILE A 360 -21.58 13.50 -3.88
C ILE A 360 -20.45 14.27 -4.61
N PHE A 361 -19.85 13.68 -5.65
CA PHE A 361 -18.80 14.33 -6.41
C PHE A 361 -19.32 15.59 -7.13
N GLN A 362 -20.54 15.57 -7.67
CA GLN A 362 -21.15 16.74 -8.30
C GLN A 362 -21.36 17.89 -7.32
N ASP A 363 -21.70 17.59 -6.07
CA ASP A 363 -21.90 18.58 -5.02
C ASP A 363 -20.58 19.09 -4.40
N TYR A 364 -19.53 18.28 -4.40
CA TYR A 364 -18.21 18.59 -3.78
C TYR A 364 -17.02 18.43 -4.74
N PRO A 365 -17.03 19.01 -5.96
CA PRO A 365 -16.07 18.65 -7.00
C PRO A 365 -14.64 19.13 -6.74
N LEU A 366 -14.43 20.29 -6.13
CA LEU A 366 -13.11 20.92 -6.06
C LEU A 366 -12.20 20.32 -5.00
N LEU A 367 -12.65 20.32 -3.75
CA LEU A 367 -11.85 19.93 -2.59
C LEU A 367 -12.41 18.68 -1.87
N GLY A 368 -13.52 18.14 -2.36
CA GLY A 368 -14.16 16.95 -1.80
C GLY A 368 -14.82 17.19 -0.44
N VAL A 369 -15.24 16.09 0.17
CA VAL A 369 -15.98 16.07 1.45
C VAL A 369 -15.07 16.03 2.69
N GLY A 370 -13.78 15.90 2.50
CA GLY A 370 -12.79 15.67 3.55
C GLY A 370 -12.24 14.26 3.51
N LEU A 371 -10.91 14.12 3.64
CA LEU A 371 -10.24 12.81 3.62
C LEU A 371 -10.78 11.92 4.76
N GLY A 372 -11.23 10.70 4.45
CA GLY A 372 -11.85 9.77 5.40
C GLY A 372 -13.28 10.12 5.82
N ALA A 373 -13.91 11.15 5.24
CA ALA A 373 -15.25 11.57 5.60
C ALA A 373 -16.36 10.94 4.75
N PHE A 374 -16.03 10.07 3.79
CA PHE A 374 -16.99 9.43 2.89
C PHE A 374 -18.16 8.79 3.62
N SER A 375 -17.92 7.94 4.61
CA SER A 375 -18.99 7.24 5.33
C SER A 375 -19.96 8.18 6.06
N SER A 376 -19.52 9.39 6.42
CA SER A 376 -20.33 10.37 7.14
C SER A 376 -21.30 11.11 6.24
N ILE A 377 -20.96 11.30 4.96
CA ILE A 377 -21.80 12.00 3.99
C ILE A 377 -22.65 11.03 3.18
N PHE A 378 -22.15 9.82 2.90
CA PHE A 378 -22.77 8.87 2.00
C PHE A 378 -24.19 8.51 2.42
N THR A 379 -24.48 8.42 3.73
CA THR A 379 -25.82 8.13 4.25
C THR A 379 -26.90 9.12 3.80
N SER A 380 -26.51 10.39 3.49
CA SER A 380 -27.45 11.40 2.98
C SER A 380 -27.76 11.25 1.49
N TYR A 381 -26.94 10.52 0.74
CA TYR A 381 -27.10 10.25 -0.70
C TYR A 381 -27.50 8.80 -0.97
N GLN A 382 -27.54 7.97 0.07
CA GLN A 382 -27.77 6.55 -0.05
C GLN A 382 -29.23 6.23 -0.40
N THR A 383 -29.47 5.76 -1.61
CA THR A 383 -30.78 5.30 -2.08
C THR A 383 -30.95 3.78 -1.96
N ILE A 384 -29.82 3.06 -1.78
CA ILE A 384 -29.75 1.59 -1.74
C ILE A 384 -29.54 1.09 -0.32
N SER A 385 -30.13 -0.06 0.00
CA SER A 385 -29.87 -0.81 1.25
C SER A 385 -29.81 0.06 2.51
N PRO A 386 -30.89 0.76 2.91
CA PRO A 386 -30.88 1.78 3.97
C PRO A 386 -30.48 1.24 5.36
N LYS A 387 -30.41 -0.07 5.52
CA LYS A 387 -29.96 -0.73 6.76
C LYS A 387 -28.46 -1.01 6.83
N ILE A 388 -27.72 -0.74 5.73
CA ILE A 388 -26.29 -1.01 5.64
C ILE A 388 -25.54 0.31 5.62
N ILE A 389 -24.55 0.47 6.48
CA ILE A 389 -23.63 1.61 6.47
C ILE A 389 -22.43 1.23 5.60
N PHE A 390 -22.30 1.88 4.45
CA PHE A 390 -21.13 1.74 3.59
C PHE A 390 -20.01 2.63 4.11
N THR A 391 -18.88 2.03 4.43
CA THR A 391 -17.71 2.75 4.94
C THR A 391 -16.74 3.15 3.84
N HIS A 392 -16.76 2.43 2.71
CA HIS A 392 -15.87 2.62 1.57
C HIS A 392 -16.58 2.32 0.25
N LEU A 393 -16.02 2.86 -0.86
CA LEU A 393 -16.55 2.74 -2.22
C LEU A 393 -16.11 1.49 -2.98
N GLU A 394 -15.32 0.60 -2.38
CA GLU A 394 -14.73 -0.56 -3.07
C GLU A 394 -13.90 -0.15 -4.32
N ASN A 395 -13.36 1.07 -4.31
CA ASN A 395 -12.49 1.65 -5.35
C ASN A 395 -11.71 2.82 -4.74
N ASP A 396 -10.40 2.64 -4.53
CA ASP A 396 -9.52 3.65 -3.91
C ASP A 396 -9.48 4.97 -4.70
N TYR A 397 -9.49 4.92 -6.04
CA TYR A 397 -9.40 6.13 -6.88
C TYR A 397 -10.65 6.98 -6.80
N PHE A 398 -11.80 6.32 -6.86
CA PHE A 398 -13.07 7.03 -6.80
C PHE A 398 -13.32 7.59 -5.40
N GLN A 399 -12.96 6.84 -4.36
CA GLN A 399 -13.06 7.34 -2.99
C GLN A 399 -12.12 8.53 -2.76
N LEU A 400 -10.88 8.49 -3.28
CA LEU A 400 -9.96 9.62 -3.25
C LEU A 400 -10.56 10.85 -3.93
N LEU A 401 -11.20 10.67 -5.09
CA LEU A 401 -11.84 11.77 -5.84
C LEU A 401 -12.98 12.42 -5.03
N ILE A 402 -13.80 11.65 -4.35
CA ILE A 402 -14.88 12.17 -3.51
C ILE A 402 -14.33 12.87 -2.27
N GLU A 403 -13.34 12.28 -1.61
CA GLU A 403 -12.81 12.77 -0.35
C GLU A 403 -11.89 13.99 -0.50
N SER A 404 -11.12 14.07 -1.59
CA SER A 404 -10.14 15.15 -1.81
C SER A 404 -10.45 16.04 -3.01
N GLY A 405 -11.52 15.76 -3.74
CA GLY A 405 -11.93 16.48 -4.95
C GLY A 405 -10.91 16.37 -6.09
N ILE A 406 -11.12 17.15 -7.15
CA ILE A 406 -10.22 17.19 -8.30
C ILE A 406 -8.82 17.66 -7.89
N VAL A 407 -8.73 18.67 -7.02
CA VAL A 407 -7.44 19.29 -6.65
C VAL A 407 -6.54 18.28 -5.95
N GLY A 408 -7.07 17.54 -4.94
CA GLY A 408 -6.31 16.53 -4.24
C GLY A 408 -5.98 15.32 -5.13
N SER A 409 -6.95 14.88 -5.94
CA SER A 409 -6.75 13.72 -6.85
C SER A 409 -5.70 14.03 -7.93
N VAL A 410 -5.69 15.22 -8.51
CA VAL A 410 -4.68 15.65 -9.48
C VAL A 410 -3.29 15.70 -8.82
N ALA A 411 -3.18 16.19 -7.58
CA ALA A 411 -1.91 16.20 -6.86
C ALA A 411 -1.36 14.77 -6.68
N VAL A 412 -2.19 13.81 -6.24
CA VAL A 412 -1.78 12.39 -6.08
C VAL A 412 -1.42 11.79 -7.43
N PHE A 413 -2.21 11.99 -8.47
CA PHE A 413 -1.93 11.49 -9.82
C PHE A 413 -0.60 12.02 -10.37
N PHE A 414 -0.32 13.30 -10.15
CA PHE A 414 0.93 13.93 -10.58
C PHE A 414 2.14 13.38 -9.80
N ALA A 415 1.97 13.11 -8.49
CA ALA A 415 2.99 12.46 -7.68
C ALA A 415 3.34 11.06 -8.23
N ILE A 416 2.32 10.26 -8.57
CA ILE A 416 2.52 8.93 -9.16
C ILE A 416 3.26 9.02 -10.50
N ILE A 417 2.85 9.94 -11.39
CA ILE A 417 3.52 10.12 -12.70
C ILE A 417 4.99 10.50 -12.52
N LEU A 418 5.29 11.47 -11.67
CA LEU A 418 6.67 11.91 -11.43
C LEU A 418 7.51 10.80 -10.79
N PHE A 419 6.92 10.06 -9.84
CA PHE A 419 7.59 8.92 -9.24
C PHE A 419 7.85 7.82 -10.29
N MET A 420 6.87 7.47 -11.11
CA MET A 420 7.06 6.47 -12.16
C MET A 420 8.11 6.90 -13.19
N LYS A 421 8.14 8.18 -13.60
CA LYS A 421 9.20 8.70 -14.45
C LYS A 421 10.60 8.54 -13.80
N PHE A 422 10.70 8.83 -12.50
CA PHE A 422 11.93 8.67 -11.74
C PHE A 422 12.38 7.19 -11.71
N ILE A 423 11.47 6.25 -11.44
CA ILE A 423 11.76 4.81 -11.39
C ILE A 423 12.14 4.26 -12.77
N LEU A 424 11.41 4.63 -13.83
CA LEU A 424 11.69 4.18 -15.20
C LEU A 424 13.06 4.69 -15.68
N LYS A 425 13.40 5.95 -15.41
CA LYS A 425 14.75 6.49 -15.68
C LYS A 425 15.83 5.67 -14.98
N GLY A 426 15.60 5.33 -13.71
CA GLY A 426 16.52 4.48 -12.94
C GLY A 426 16.63 3.06 -13.46
N PHE A 427 15.51 2.47 -13.89
CA PHE A 427 15.48 1.13 -14.50
C PHE A 427 16.31 1.07 -15.79
N ILE A 428 16.16 2.06 -16.68
CA ILE A 428 16.91 2.16 -17.93
C ILE A 428 18.40 2.30 -17.64
N ASN A 429 18.79 3.11 -16.68
CA ASN A 429 20.16 3.41 -16.32
C ASN A 429 20.86 2.31 -15.49
N ALA A 430 20.11 1.39 -14.91
CA ALA A 430 20.67 0.28 -14.15
C ALA A 430 21.49 -0.65 -15.07
N LYS A 431 22.74 -0.93 -14.69
CA LYS A 431 23.69 -1.70 -15.53
C LYS A 431 23.65 -3.20 -15.23
N ASP A 432 23.32 -3.58 -14.01
CA ASP A 432 23.33 -4.98 -13.59
C ASP A 432 21.93 -5.58 -13.54
N LEU A 433 21.82 -6.86 -13.92
CA LEU A 433 20.55 -7.58 -14.00
C LEU A 433 19.85 -7.76 -12.63
N GLU A 434 20.62 -7.82 -11.55
CA GLU A 434 20.08 -8.00 -10.21
C GLU A 434 19.32 -6.74 -9.76
N THR A 435 19.92 -5.55 -9.91
CA THR A 435 19.23 -4.29 -9.63
C THR A 435 18.03 -4.08 -10.55
N LYS A 436 18.18 -4.41 -11.86
CA LYS A 436 17.01 -4.38 -12.77
C LYS A 436 15.89 -5.28 -12.31
N GLY A 437 16.22 -6.47 -11.79
CA GLY A 437 15.24 -7.40 -11.25
C GLY A 437 14.53 -6.86 -10.01
N TRP A 438 15.25 -6.21 -9.09
CA TRP A 438 14.64 -5.59 -7.92
C TRP A 438 13.71 -4.43 -8.29
N ILE A 439 14.13 -3.59 -9.25
CA ILE A 439 13.28 -2.50 -9.76
C ILE A 439 12.06 -3.08 -10.49
N ALA A 440 12.23 -4.10 -11.34
CA ALA A 440 11.12 -4.75 -12.03
C ALA A 440 10.12 -5.38 -11.03
N GLY A 441 10.61 -6.05 -9.98
CA GLY A 441 9.78 -6.55 -8.89
C GLY A 441 8.99 -5.44 -8.21
N GLY A 442 9.64 -4.31 -7.90
CA GLY A 442 8.97 -3.16 -7.30
C GLY A 442 7.94 -2.49 -8.23
N ILE A 443 8.24 -2.35 -9.53
CA ILE A 443 7.26 -1.89 -10.53
C ILE A 443 6.07 -2.87 -10.57
N GLY A 444 6.33 -4.17 -10.54
CA GLY A 444 5.29 -5.19 -10.46
C GLY A 444 4.39 -5.01 -9.24
N SER A 445 4.96 -4.66 -8.08
CA SER A 445 4.18 -4.37 -6.86
C SER A 445 3.28 -3.15 -7.04
N VAL A 446 3.78 -2.09 -7.68
CA VAL A 446 2.98 -0.88 -7.99
C VAL A 446 1.86 -1.21 -8.98
N ILE A 447 2.15 -1.96 -10.05
CA ILE A 447 1.14 -2.42 -11.01
C ILE A 447 0.07 -3.25 -10.30
N TYR A 448 0.47 -4.18 -9.43
CA TYR A 448 -0.45 -5.03 -8.69
C TYR A 448 -1.46 -4.22 -7.89
N ILE A 449 -0.97 -3.35 -7.00
CA ILE A 449 -1.86 -2.58 -6.13
C ILE A 449 -2.69 -1.58 -6.92
N SER A 450 -2.15 -0.96 -7.98
CA SER A 450 -2.89 -0.05 -8.85
C SER A 450 -4.08 -0.72 -9.53
N LEU A 451 -3.92 -1.94 -10.00
CA LEU A 451 -5.01 -2.71 -10.61
C LEU A 451 -6.03 -3.17 -9.55
N HIS A 452 -5.54 -3.61 -8.40
CA HIS A 452 -6.43 -4.10 -7.34
C HIS A 452 -7.28 -2.97 -6.73
N SER A 453 -6.72 -1.77 -6.59
CA SER A 453 -7.40 -0.56 -6.10
C SER A 453 -8.53 -0.06 -7.02
N LEU A 454 -8.64 -0.57 -8.26
CA LEU A 454 -9.81 -0.32 -9.11
C LEU A 454 -11.09 -1.03 -8.63
N VAL A 455 -10.93 -2.13 -7.89
CA VAL A 455 -12.03 -3.01 -7.47
C VAL A 455 -12.05 -3.28 -5.96
N ASP A 456 -11.23 -2.57 -5.19
CA ASP A 456 -11.14 -2.67 -3.74
C ASP A 456 -10.59 -1.35 -3.13
N PHE A 457 -10.71 -1.17 -1.81
CA PHE A 457 -10.19 -0.02 -1.07
C PHE A 457 -8.95 -0.38 -0.25
N SER A 458 -8.04 -1.08 -0.89
CA SER A 458 -6.89 -1.71 -0.27
C SER A 458 -5.92 -0.76 0.41
N LEU A 459 -5.73 0.46 -0.13
CA LEU A 459 -4.83 1.48 0.42
C LEU A 459 -5.39 2.21 1.64
N HIS A 460 -6.70 2.11 1.90
CA HIS A 460 -7.32 2.58 3.15
C HIS A 460 -6.97 1.68 4.35
N MET A 461 -6.45 0.46 4.09
CA MET A 461 -5.95 -0.43 5.14
C MET A 461 -4.56 -0.02 5.57
N PRO A 462 -4.35 0.40 6.86
CA PRO A 462 -3.06 0.94 7.29
C PRO A 462 -1.87 0.02 7.06
N ALA A 463 -2.04 -1.30 7.22
CA ALA A 463 -0.97 -2.25 6.94
C ALA A 463 -0.55 -2.27 5.46
N ASN A 464 -1.53 -2.19 4.54
CA ASN A 464 -1.27 -2.16 3.10
C ASN A 464 -0.62 -0.83 2.70
N ALA A 465 -1.08 0.28 3.28
CA ALA A 465 -0.48 1.61 3.04
C ALA A 465 0.97 1.68 3.52
N VAL A 466 1.27 1.17 4.73
CA VAL A 466 2.64 1.09 5.27
C VAL A 466 3.53 0.26 4.35
N LEU A 467 3.06 -0.92 3.92
CA LEU A 467 3.82 -1.77 3.00
C LEU A 467 4.05 -1.07 1.66
N PHE A 468 3.01 -0.46 1.07
CA PHE A 468 3.11 0.24 -0.20
C PHE A 468 4.14 1.38 -0.14
N ILE A 469 4.04 2.26 0.88
CA ILE A 469 4.97 3.38 1.07
C ILE A 469 6.40 2.88 1.30
N PHE A 470 6.57 1.78 2.04
CA PHE A 470 7.88 1.19 2.24
C PHE A 470 8.47 0.63 0.94
N ILE A 471 7.66 -0.02 0.10
CA ILE A 471 8.06 -0.48 -1.24
C ILE A 471 8.48 0.71 -2.12
N MET A 472 7.72 1.81 -2.08
CA MET A 472 8.08 3.04 -2.81
C MET A 472 9.42 3.60 -2.34
N ALA A 473 9.69 3.58 -1.03
CA ALA A 473 10.98 4.00 -0.48
C ALA A 473 12.12 3.07 -0.92
N LEU A 474 11.94 1.75 -0.90
CA LEU A 474 12.93 0.78 -1.39
C LEU A 474 13.23 0.96 -2.89
N LEU A 475 12.21 1.22 -3.70
CA LEU A 475 12.39 1.54 -5.12
C LEU A 475 13.22 2.80 -5.30
N ALA A 476 12.91 3.87 -4.56
CA ALA A 476 13.66 5.12 -4.63
C ALA A 476 15.13 4.92 -4.25
N ILE A 477 15.41 4.13 -3.22
CA ILE A 477 16.78 3.78 -2.82
C ILE A 477 17.47 2.98 -3.92
N THR A 478 16.80 1.94 -4.44
CA THR A 478 17.37 1.03 -5.44
C THR A 478 17.78 1.77 -6.71
N VAL A 479 16.94 2.68 -7.19
CA VAL A 479 17.25 3.57 -8.32
C VAL A 479 18.43 4.50 -7.98
N GLY A 480 18.44 5.03 -6.77
CA GLY A 480 19.49 5.92 -6.27
C GLY A 480 20.87 5.27 -6.13
N LEU A 481 20.98 3.93 -6.08
CA LEU A 481 22.28 3.23 -6.03
C LEU A 481 23.15 3.49 -7.29
N HIS A 482 22.53 3.80 -8.43
CA HIS A 482 23.20 4.00 -9.72
C HIS A 482 23.27 5.47 -10.16
N GLY A 483 22.50 6.36 -9.53
CA GLY A 483 22.37 7.77 -9.89
C GLY A 483 23.21 8.70 -9.00
N LYS A 484 24.54 8.61 -9.02
CA LYS A 484 25.40 9.52 -8.23
C LYS A 484 25.37 11.00 -8.68
N ARG A 485 24.69 11.34 -9.78
CA ARG A 485 24.77 12.69 -10.40
C ARG A 485 23.55 13.62 -10.20
N ASP A 486 22.38 13.11 -9.84
CA ASP A 486 21.12 13.90 -9.78
C ASP A 486 20.60 14.12 -8.34
N ARG A 487 21.44 13.95 -7.33
CA ARG A 487 21.05 14.19 -5.94
C ARG A 487 21.42 15.62 -5.53
N SER A 488 20.46 16.53 -5.63
CA SER A 488 20.55 17.78 -4.89
C SER A 488 20.40 17.48 -3.40
N THR A 489 21.52 17.31 -2.72
CA THR A 489 21.57 17.26 -1.25
C THR A 489 21.43 18.69 -0.77
N CYS A 490 20.34 19.04 -0.13
CA CYS A 490 20.26 20.26 0.65
C CYS A 490 21.13 20.06 1.90
N LYS A 491 22.36 20.57 1.86
CA LYS A 491 23.21 20.64 3.04
C LYS A 491 22.82 21.91 3.77
N PHE A 492 22.11 21.76 4.86
CA PHE A 492 22.04 22.83 5.84
C PHE A 492 23.40 22.91 6.56
N LYS A 493 24.10 24.01 6.36
CA LYS A 493 25.29 24.36 7.15
C LYS A 493 24.86 24.88 8.52
#